data_b853fbd7abb80104850cf8d5606bb4e9
#
_entry.id   b853fbd7abb80104850cf8d5606bb4e9
#
_cell.length_a   1.000
_cell.length_b   1.000
_cell.length_c   1.000
_cell.angle_alpha   90.00
_cell.angle_beta   90.00
_cell.angle_gamma   90.00
#
_symmetry.space_group_name_H-M   'P 1'
#
loop_
_entity.id
_entity.type
_entity.pdbx_description
1 polymer ?
#
loop_
_entity_poly.entity_id
_entity_poly.type
_entity_poly.pdbx_seq_one_letter_code
_entity_poly.pdbx_strand_id
1 'polypeptide(L)'
;CLSQLYHDHKRGVDAGYAKFETFPIWNLPLKHPVNLAYEAATADLDDVNMIDPYHLEAYGKTTVNYNRDVEIFPVLRAMFMEIYGECPYKSPTDMGVNMAGNCIVDDEVCRAASRMEILRRYYTAKTELVQGKGAEETVRKLELVMQQAGVTPEICPAVAAALDKAEATGAPAGAMVLLDGRIITGKTSGTLGAAAALLLNALKALGNIDDQFDGYTVCFRGG
;
A
#
# COMPACT_ATOMS: atom_id res chain seq x y z
N CYS A 1 -10.82 -23.65 7.03
CA CYS A 1 -11.40 -23.83 5.69
C CYS A 1 -11.10 -25.21 5.10
N LEU A 2 -9.86 -25.71 5.00
CA LEU A 2 -9.57 -27.08 4.48
C LEU A 2 -10.23 -28.18 5.31
N SER A 3 -10.23 -28.04 6.64
CA SER A 3 -10.95 -28.97 7.52
C SER A 3 -12.45 -28.98 7.22
N GLN A 4 -13.07 -27.83 6.98
CA GLN A 4 -14.48 -27.77 6.60
C GLN A 4 -14.71 -28.45 5.26
N LEU A 5 -13.85 -28.22 4.28
CA LEU A 5 -13.91 -28.85 2.96
C LEU A 5 -13.89 -30.38 3.04
N TYR A 6 -13.00 -30.94 3.88
CA TYR A 6 -12.92 -32.37 4.16
C TYR A 6 -14.24 -32.93 4.75
N HIS A 7 -14.80 -32.21 5.72
CA HIS A 7 -16.05 -32.64 6.34
C HIS A 7 -17.24 -32.52 5.41
N ASP A 8 -17.27 -31.53 4.54
CA ASP A 8 -18.32 -31.34 3.54
C ASP A 8 -18.25 -32.45 2.49
N HIS A 9 -17.04 -32.75 1.99
CA HIS A 9 -16.82 -33.87 1.08
C HIS A 9 -17.29 -35.21 1.69
N LYS A 10 -16.94 -35.49 2.96
CA LYS A 10 -17.42 -36.69 3.67
C LYS A 10 -18.94 -36.77 3.80
N ARG A 11 -19.63 -35.66 3.78
CA ARG A 11 -21.12 -35.60 3.82
C ARG A 11 -21.73 -35.62 2.44
N GLY A 12 -20.95 -35.73 1.38
CA GLY A 12 -21.42 -35.68 -0.01
C GLY A 12 -21.84 -34.27 -0.45
N VAL A 13 -21.35 -33.23 0.23
CA VAL A 13 -21.59 -31.85 -0.15
C VAL A 13 -20.46 -31.41 -1.12
N ASP A 14 -20.89 -30.96 -2.28
CA ASP A 14 -19.98 -30.40 -3.29
C ASP A 14 -19.56 -29.00 -2.88
N ALA A 15 -18.29 -28.83 -2.51
CA ALA A 15 -17.74 -27.58 -2.03
C ALA A 15 -16.42 -27.26 -2.73
N GLY A 16 -16.23 -26.01 -3.10
CA GLY A 16 -14.99 -25.49 -3.69
C GLY A 16 -14.12 -24.77 -2.67
N TYR A 17 -12.86 -24.57 -3.03
CA TYR A 17 -11.90 -23.77 -2.27
C TYR A 17 -11.59 -22.48 -3.02
N ALA A 18 -11.72 -21.35 -2.35
CA ALA A 18 -11.28 -20.06 -2.85
C ALA A 18 -10.43 -19.36 -1.80
N LYS A 19 -9.36 -18.72 -2.24
CA LYS A 19 -8.56 -17.82 -1.40
C LYS A 19 -9.37 -16.54 -1.14
N PHE A 20 -9.31 -16.04 0.09
CA PHE A 20 -9.90 -14.77 0.46
C PHE A 20 -8.85 -13.90 1.17
N GLU A 21 -8.00 -13.32 0.36
CA GLU A 21 -6.96 -12.40 0.81
C GLU A 21 -6.62 -11.39 -0.30
N THR A 22 -5.79 -10.41 0.00
CA THR A 22 -5.31 -9.45 -0.99
C THR A 22 -4.38 -10.13 -1.98
N PHE A 23 -4.63 -9.92 -3.29
CA PHE A 23 -3.76 -10.39 -4.37
C PHE A 23 -3.31 -9.24 -5.25
N PRO A 24 -2.16 -9.37 -5.95
CA PRO A 24 -1.84 -8.52 -7.08
C PRO A 24 -2.90 -8.69 -8.19
N ILE A 25 -3.03 -7.72 -9.06
CA ILE A 25 -3.98 -7.81 -10.17
C ILE A 25 -3.43 -8.76 -11.22
N TRP A 26 -4.13 -9.87 -11.44
CA TRP A 26 -3.67 -11.03 -12.20
C TRP A 26 -3.38 -10.74 -13.66
N ASN A 27 -4.12 -9.84 -14.30
CA ASN A 27 -4.06 -9.52 -15.73
C ASN A 27 -3.29 -8.22 -16.05
N LEU A 28 -2.66 -7.59 -15.06
CA LEU A 28 -1.72 -6.49 -15.27
C LEU A 28 -0.28 -7.02 -15.32
N PRO A 29 0.62 -6.32 -16.01
CA PRO A 29 2.05 -6.67 -16.01
C PRO A 29 2.63 -6.74 -14.59
N LEU A 30 3.61 -7.62 -14.39
CA LEU A 30 4.29 -7.84 -13.11
C LEU A 30 4.77 -6.52 -12.47
N LYS A 31 5.39 -5.65 -13.28
CA LYS A 31 5.93 -4.36 -12.84
C LYS A 31 4.99 -3.18 -13.06
N HIS A 32 3.72 -3.44 -13.24
CA HIS A 32 2.75 -2.36 -13.29
C HIS A 32 2.69 -1.64 -11.95
N PRO A 33 2.66 -0.29 -11.88
CA PRO A 33 2.65 0.43 -10.60
C PRO A 33 1.57 -0.02 -9.62
N VAL A 34 0.39 -0.40 -10.10
CA VAL A 34 -0.67 -0.96 -9.27
C VAL A 34 -0.22 -2.27 -8.60
N ASN A 35 0.39 -3.20 -9.34
CA ASN A 35 0.90 -4.45 -8.77
C ASN A 35 2.07 -4.21 -7.81
N LEU A 36 2.94 -3.25 -8.11
CA LEU A 36 4.00 -2.83 -7.19
C LEU A 36 3.45 -2.19 -5.90
N ALA A 37 2.32 -1.49 -5.98
CA ALA A 37 1.64 -0.97 -4.78
C ALA A 37 1.04 -2.10 -3.92
N TYR A 38 0.54 -3.19 -4.52
CA TYR A 38 0.16 -4.41 -3.79
C TYR A 38 1.36 -5.07 -3.10
N GLU A 39 2.51 -5.16 -3.79
CA GLU A 39 3.75 -5.66 -3.19
C GLU A 39 4.24 -4.77 -2.03
N ALA A 40 4.17 -3.45 -2.19
CA ALA A 40 4.46 -2.51 -1.11
C ALA A 40 3.50 -2.66 0.09
N ALA A 41 2.26 -3.09 -0.16
CA ALA A 41 1.26 -3.30 0.89
C ALA A 41 1.56 -4.51 1.79
N THR A 42 2.33 -5.46 1.30
CA THR A 42 2.69 -6.71 1.97
C THR A 42 4.20 -6.85 2.18
N ALA A 43 4.92 -5.72 2.17
CA ALA A 43 6.38 -5.71 2.32
C ALA A 43 6.87 -6.29 3.65
N ASP A 44 6.07 -6.21 4.71
CA ASP A 44 6.30 -6.80 6.03
C ASP A 44 6.06 -8.32 6.08
N LEU A 45 5.35 -8.87 5.08
CA LEU A 45 5.03 -10.31 4.96
C LEU A 45 5.96 -11.06 4.01
N ASP A 46 6.94 -10.40 3.42
CA ASP A 46 7.83 -10.94 2.40
C ASP A 46 7.15 -11.40 1.09
N ASP A 47 5.95 -10.94 0.85
CA ASP A 47 5.26 -11.19 -0.40
C ASP A 47 5.91 -10.41 -1.54
N VAL A 48 6.26 -11.14 -2.61
CA VAL A 48 6.84 -10.58 -3.84
C VAL A 48 5.98 -11.04 -5.01
N ASN A 49 5.69 -10.12 -5.92
CA ASN A 49 4.96 -10.47 -7.14
C ASN A 49 5.80 -11.36 -8.05
N MET A 50 5.19 -12.43 -8.54
CA MET A 50 5.81 -13.31 -9.53
C MET A 50 4.80 -13.80 -10.56
N ILE A 51 5.30 -14.28 -11.67
CA ILE A 51 4.48 -15.01 -12.64
C ILE A 51 4.15 -16.39 -12.08
N ASP A 52 2.88 -16.77 -12.10
CA ASP A 52 2.42 -18.09 -11.68
C ASP A 52 2.88 -19.16 -12.70
N PRO A 53 3.89 -20.00 -12.36
CA PRO A 53 4.43 -20.99 -13.30
C PRO A 53 3.45 -22.12 -13.57
N TYR A 54 2.60 -22.45 -12.60
CA TYR A 54 1.59 -23.51 -12.76
C TYR A 54 0.49 -23.09 -13.73
N HIS A 55 0.08 -21.80 -13.66
CA HIS A 55 -0.93 -21.27 -14.59
C HIS A 55 -0.36 -21.17 -16.02
N LEU A 56 0.90 -20.75 -16.14
CA LEU A 56 1.59 -20.72 -17.41
C LEU A 56 1.71 -22.12 -18.03
N GLU A 57 2.09 -23.13 -17.24
CA GLU A 57 2.19 -24.52 -17.69
C GLU A 57 0.83 -25.10 -18.10
N ALA A 58 -0.21 -24.87 -17.27
CA ALA A 58 -1.53 -25.47 -17.48
C ALA A 58 -2.31 -24.85 -18.65
N TYR A 59 -2.12 -23.54 -18.90
CA TYR A 59 -3.00 -22.75 -19.79
C TYR A 59 -2.25 -21.93 -20.86
N GLY A 60 -0.91 -21.90 -20.81
CA GLY A 60 -0.10 -21.06 -21.71
C GLY A 60 -0.30 -19.54 -21.49
N LYS A 61 -0.82 -19.14 -20.32
CA LYS A 61 -1.13 -17.74 -19.99
C LYS A 61 -0.30 -17.28 -18.81
N THR A 62 0.29 -16.09 -18.93
CA THR A 62 0.98 -15.44 -17.81
C THR A 62 -0.03 -14.75 -16.91
N THR A 63 0.10 -14.97 -15.59
CA THR A 63 -0.67 -14.32 -14.55
C THR A 63 0.25 -13.91 -13.41
N VAL A 64 -0.11 -12.85 -12.69
CA VAL A 64 0.65 -12.38 -11.53
C VAL A 64 0.02 -12.91 -10.26
N ASN A 65 0.86 -13.44 -9.38
CA ASN A 65 0.48 -13.92 -8.06
C ASN A 65 1.59 -13.61 -7.06
N TYR A 66 1.39 -13.83 -5.76
CA TYR A 66 2.47 -13.75 -4.79
C TYR A 66 3.31 -15.03 -4.77
N ASN A 67 4.62 -14.89 -4.50
CA ASN A 67 5.53 -16.02 -4.31
C ASN A 67 4.99 -17.03 -3.30
N ARG A 68 4.48 -16.57 -2.17
CA ARG A 68 3.93 -17.42 -1.11
C ARG A 68 2.82 -18.35 -1.60
N ASP A 69 1.92 -17.85 -2.44
CA ASP A 69 0.84 -18.66 -3.01
C ASP A 69 1.37 -19.73 -3.96
N VAL A 70 2.38 -19.38 -4.76
CA VAL A 70 3.03 -20.29 -5.68
C VAL A 70 3.80 -21.38 -4.91
N GLU A 71 4.53 -21.00 -3.87
CA GLU A 71 5.32 -21.91 -3.04
C GLU A 71 4.46 -22.90 -2.25
N ILE A 72 3.30 -22.48 -1.75
CA ILE A 72 2.41 -23.33 -0.97
C ILE A 72 1.52 -24.24 -1.83
N PHE A 73 1.39 -23.96 -3.13
CA PHE A 73 0.47 -24.68 -4.01
C PHE A 73 0.72 -26.20 -4.05
N PRO A 74 1.97 -26.74 -4.11
CA PRO A 74 2.20 -28.19 -4.07
C PRO A 74 1.62 -28.84 -2.81
N VAL A 75 1.68 -28.17 -1.67
CA VAL A 75 1.12 -28.69 -0.41
C VAL A 75 -0.41 -28.70 -0.48
N LEU A 76 -1.03 -27.63 -0.97
CA LEU A 76 -2.46 -27.58 -1.18
C LEU A 76 -2.93 -28.64 -2.17
N ARG A 77 -2.21 -28.84 -3.26
CA ARG A 77 -2.47 -29.87 -4.24
C ARG A 77 -2.47 -31.29 -3.62
N ALA A 78 -1.46 -31.58 -2.79
CA ALA A 78 -1.41 -32.85 -2.07
C ALA A 78 -2.61 -33.03 -1.13
N MET A 79 -3.01 -31.98 -0.41
CA MET A 79 -4.20 -32.02 0.46
C MET A 79 -5.49 -32.26 -0.32
N PHE A 80 -5.65 -31.66 -1.50
CA PHE A 80 -6.82 -31.94 -2.35
C PHE A 80 -6.83 -33.36 -2.89
N MET A 81 -5.68 -33.89 -3.26
CA MET A 81 -5.55 -35.30 -3.66
C MET A 81 -6.01 -36.25 -2.54
N GLU A 82 -5.65 -35.96 -1.29
CA GLU A 82 -6.11 -36.76 -0.13
C GLU A 82 -7.61 -36.62 0.17
N ILE A 83 -8.18 -35.41 -0.07
CA ILE A 83 -9.59 -35.16 0.22
C ILE A 83 -10.51 -35.73 -0.88
N TYR A 84 -10.17 -35.46 -2.15
CA TYR A 84 -11.04 -35.73 -3.29
C TYR A 84 -10.59 -36.90 -4.19
N GLY A 85 -9.35 -37.37 -4.02
CA GLY A 85 -8.71 -38.30 -4.97
C GLY A 85 -8.12 -37.61 -6.20
N GLU A 86 -8.42 -36.32 -6.39
CA GLU A 86 -7.88 -35.48 -7.46
C GLU A 86 -7.74 -34.01 -6.98
N CYS A 87 -6.94 -33.22 -7.68
CA CYS A 87 -6.88 -31.79 -7.44
C CYS A 87 -7.69 -31.04 -8.50
N PRO A 88 -8.78 -30.36 -8.16
CA PRO A 88 -9.62 -29.64 -9.11
C PRO A 88 -8.95 -28.35 -9.64
N TYR A 89 -7.86 -27.91 -9.00
CA TYR A 89 -7.12 -26.68 -9.34
C TYR A 89 -5.79 -27.04 -10.00
N LYS A 90 -5.46 -26.39 -11.11
CA LYS A 90 -4.19 -26.58 -11.82
C LYS A 90 -3.14 -25.55 -11.41
N SER A 91 -3.57 -24.45 -10.80
CA SER A 91 -2.70 -23.35 -10.37
C SER A 91 -3.24 -22.63 -9.14
N PRO A 92 -2.41 -21.88 -8.41
CA PRO A 92 -2.88 -20.94 -7.39
C PRO A 92 -3.88 -19.90 -7.94
N THR A 93 -3.70 -19.48 -9.19
CA THR A 93 -4.59 -18.53 -9.87
C THR A 93 -6.02 -19.07 -10.03
N ASP A 94 -6.20 -20.39 -10.16
CA ASP A 94 -7.53 -21.01 -10.22
C ASP A 94 -8.32 -20.91 -8.90
N MET A 95 -7.62 -20.70 -7.78
CA MET A 95 -8.23 -20.60 -6.45
C MET A 95 -8.75 -19.19 -6.14
N GLY A 96 -8.40 -18.20 -6.91
CA GLY A 96 -8.84 -16.82 -6.75
C GLY A 96 -7.89 -15.83 -7.40
N VAL A 97 -8.47 -14.76 -7.93
CA VAL A 97 -7.77 -13.68 -8.61
C VAL A 97 -8.35 -12.32 -8.23
N ASN A 98 -7.51 -11.29 -8.30
CA ASN A 98 -7.97 -9.92 -8.21
C ASN A 98 -8.35 -9.42 -9.62
N MET A 99 -9.63 -9.29 -9.88
CA MET A 99 -10.17 -8.89 -11.18
C MET A 99 -10.33 -7.36 -11.33
N ALA A 100 -9.89 -6.57 -10.35
CA ALA A 100 -10.04 -5.10 -10.39
C ALA A 100 -9.40 -4.45 -11.63
N GLY A 101 -8.41 -5.10 -12.26
CA GLY A 101 -7.84 -4.64 -13.52
C GLY A 101 -8.83 -4.50 -14.67
N ASN A 102 -9.91 -5.26 -14.66
CA ASN A 102 -10.96 -5.16 -15.67
C ASN A 102 -11.84 -3.91 -15.49
N CYS A 103 -11.76 -3.24 -14.35
CA CYS A 103 -12.52 -2.04 -14.01
C CYS A 103 -11.69 -0.74 -14.18
N ILE A 104 -10.44 -0.84 -14.63
CA ILE A 104 -9.59 0.33 -14.88
C ILE A 104 -10.08 1.01 -16.15
N VAL A 105 -10.56 2.24 -16.01
CA VAL A 105 -11.01 3.09 -17.11
C VAL A 105 -9.99 4.18 -17.45
N ASP A 106 -9.11 4.52 -16.52
CA ASP A 106 -8.00 5.46 -16.70
C ASP A 106 -6.76 4.90 -16.00
N ASP A 107 -5.87 4.33 -16.79
CA ASP A 107 -4.67 3.67 -16.29
C ASP A 107 -3.65 4.67 -15.72
N GLU A 108 -3.54 5.86 -16.28
CA GLU A 108 -2.57 6.87 -15.79
C GLU A 108 -2.95 7.38 -14.40
N VAL A 109 -4.24 7.56 -14.12
CA VAL A 109 -4.72 7.90 -12.79
C VAL A 109 -4.39 6.79 -11.79
N CYS A 110 -4.60 5.52 -12.16
CA CYS A 110 -4.26 4.37 -11.32
C CYS A 110 -2.75 4.28 -11.08
N ARG A 111 -1.92 4.52 -12.10
CA ARG A 111 -0.46 4.54 -11.99
C ARG A 111 0.02 5.66 -11.07
N ALA A 112 -0.51 6.86 -11.23
CA ALA A 112 -0.13 7.99 -10.39
C ALA A 112 -0.51 7.75 -8.91
N ALA A 113 -1.73 7.31 -8.65
CA ALA A 113 -2.19 6.98 -7.30
C ALA A 113 -1.35 5.85 -6.66
N SER A 114 -1.00 4.82 -7.44
CA SER A 114 -0.18 3.71 -6.96
C SER A 114 1.24 4.14 -6.60
N ARG A 115 1.87 5.01 -7.38
CA ARG A 115 3.18 5.58 -7.06
C ARG A 115 3.13 6.39 -5.76
N MET A 116 2.09 7.20 -5.57
CA MET A 116 1.88 7.95 -4.32
C MET A 116 1.68 7.01 -3.11
N GLU A 117 0.94 5.91 -3.28
CA GLU A 117 0.74 4.91 -2.22
C GLU A 117 2.05 4.20 -1.85
N ILE A 118 2.88 3.83 -2.82
CA ILE A 118 4.21 3.26 -2.56
C ILE A 118 5.06 4.24 -1.73
N LEU A 119 5.10 5.50 -2.11
CA LEU A 119 5.82 6.54 -1.36
C LEU A 119 5.28 6.73 0.06
N ARG A 120 3.95 6.74 0.21
CA ARG A 120 3.31 6.85 1.53
C ARG A 120 3.72 5.69 2.44
N ARG A 121 3.72 4.45 1.93
CA ARG A 121 4.14 3.26 2.68
C ARG A 121 5.60 3.31 3.09
N TYR A 122 6.47 3.77 2.19
CA TYR A 122 7.88 3.98 2.50
C TYR A 122 8.08 4.93 3.68
N TYR A 123 7.41 6.10 3.68
CA TYR A 123 7.53 7.04 4.79
C TYR A 123 6.88 6.52 6.07
N THR A 124 5.81 5.74 5.97
CA THR A 124 5.22 5.07 7.14
C THR A 124 6.22 4.11 7.76
N ALA A 125 6.82 3.21 6.97
CA ALA A 125 7.81 2.26 7.45
C ALA A 125 9.06 2.94 8.03
N LYS A 126 9.55 4.03 7.41
CA LYS A 126 10.65 4.84 7.98
C LYS A 126 10.29 5.45 9.32
N THR A 127 9.07 5.95 9.46
CA THR A 127 8.60 6.53 10.71
C THR A 127 8.49 5.46 11.81
N GLU A 128 7.96 4.30 11.48
CA GLU A 128 7.88 3.15 12.39
C GLU A 128 9.26 2.66 12.82
N LEU A 129 10.22 2.62 11.89
CA LEU A 129 11.62 2.26 12.19
C LEU A 129 12.24 3.24 13.19
N VAL A 130 12.09 4.56 12.98
CA VAL A 130 12.58 5.60 13.89
C VAL A 130 11.92 5.49 15.27
N GLN A 131 10.67 5.06 15.33
CA GLN A 131 9.95 4.80 16.59
C GLN A 131 10.33 3.47 17.26
N GLY A 132 11.20 2.67 16.65
CA GLY A 132 11.58 1.34 17.17
C GLY A 132 10.48 0.28 17.01
N LYS A 133 9.50 0.49 16.14
CA LYS A 133 8.36 -0.41 15.89
C LYS A 133 8.47 -1.18 14.58
N GLY A 134 9.26 -0.68 13.63
CA GLY A 134 9.42 -1.25 12.29
C GLY A 134 10.73 -2.01 12.12
N ALA A 135 10.86 -2.72 10.99
CA ALA A 135 12.05 -3.43 10.59
C ALA A 135 12.80 -2.68 9.46
N GLU A 136 14.14 -2.66 9.54
CA GLU A 136 14.98 -2.06 8.49
C GLU A 136 14.80 -2.78 7.14
N GLU A 137 14.55 -4.08 7.19
CA GLU A 137 14.31 -4.90 6.02
C GLU A 137 13.07 -4.46 5.23
N THR A 138 11.97 -4.13 5.92
CA THR A 138 10.75 -3.59 5.32
C THR A 138 11.03 -2.27 4.58
N VAL A 139 11.82 -1.38 5.18
CA VAL A 139 12.22 -0.12 4.53
C VAL A 139 13.03 -0.39 3.27
N ARG A 140 14.03 -1.28 3.33
CA ARG A 140 14.85 -1.65 2.16
C ARG A 140 14.02 -2.25 1.02
N LYS A 141 13.03 -3.09 1.35
CA LYS A 141 12.10 -3.64 0.34
C LYS A 141 11.29 -2.55 -0.33
N LEU A 142 10.76 -1.62 0.44
CA LEU A 142 10.02 -0.49 -0.10
C LEU A 142 10.89 0.41 -0.97
N GLU A 143 12.18 0.59 -0.65
CA GLU A 143 13.14 1.29 -1.51
C GLU A 143 13.33 0.58 -2.86
N LEU A 144 13.40 -0.75 -2.86
CA LEU A 144 13.47 -1.53 -4.10
C LEU A 144 12.18 -1.42 -4.93
N VAL A 145 11.02 -1.46 -4.27
CA VAL A 145 9.72 -1.28 -4.95
C VAL A 145 9.62 0.13 -5.52
N MET A 146 10.03 1.16 -4.79
CA MET A 146 10.10 2.55 -5.29
C MET A 146 10.98 2.64 -6.54
N GLN A 147 12.16 2.03 -6.52
CA GLN A 147 13.06 2.02 -7.68
C GLN A 147 12.41 1.33 -8.89
N GLN A 148 11.75 0.20 -8.71
CA GLN A 148 11.04 -0.51 -9.77
C GLN A 148 9.86 0.28 -10.34
N ALA A 149 9.14 1.02 -9.49
CA ALA A 149 8.01 1.86 -9.87
C ALA A 149 8.42 3.23 -10.47
N GLY A 150 9.72 3.56 -10.44
CA GLY A 150 10.22 4.88 -10.81
C GLY A 150 9.69 5.99 -9.89
N VAL A 151 9.61 5.68 -8.59
CA VAL A 151 9.10 6.61 -7.55
C VAL A 151 10.27 7.26 -6.83
N THR A 152 10.22 8.59 -6.77
CA THR A 152 11.14 9.41 -5.96
C THR A 152 10.33 10.31 -5.02
N PRO A 153 10.93 10.82 -3.93
CA PRO A 153 10.23 11.71 -2.99
C PRO A 153 9.60 12.94 -3.65
N GLU A 154 10.20 13.43 -4.73
CA GLU A 154 9.79 14.65 -5.43
C GLU A 154 8.42 14.54 -6.11
N ILE A 155 7.89 13.34 -6.31
CA ILE A 155 6.52 13.17 -6.84
C ILE A 155 5.44 13.69 -5.86
N CYS A 156 5.78 13.84 -4.56
CA CYS A 156 4.89 14.41 -3.57
C CYS A 156 5.26 15.86 -3.27
N PRO A 157 4.49 16.86 -3.73
CA PRO A 157 4.82 18.28 -3.52
C PRO A 157 4.91 18.66 -2.03
N ALA A 158 4.18 17.97 -1.16
CA ALA A 158 4.24 18.19 0.29
C ALA A 158 5.63 17.84 0.87
N VAL A 159 6.32 16.83 0.32
CA VAL A 159 7.63 16.43 0.82
C VAL A 159 8.66 17.53 0.55
N ALA A 160 8.74 18.03 -0.68
CA ALA A 160 9.63 19.11 -1.05
C ALA A 160 9.36 20.36 -0.20
N ALA A 161 8.09 20.80 -0.11
CA ALA A 161 7.70 21.98 0.65
C ALA A 161 8.00 21.85 2.16
N ALA A 162 7.90 20.65 2.74
CA ALA A 162 8.26 20.42 4.14
C ALA A 162 9.77 20.51 4.36
N LEU A 163 10.56 19.92 3.46
CA LEU A 163 12.02 19.97 3.52
C LEU A 163 12.56 21.41 3.35
N ASP A 164 12.09 22.13 2.33
CA ASP A 164 12.43 23.52 2.09
C ASP A 164 12.10 24.40 3.30
N LYS A 165 10.93 24.19 3.90
CA LYS A 165 10.52 24.93 5.10
C LYS A 165 11.40 24.60 6.31
N ALA A 166 11.76 23.34 6.49
CA ALA A 166 12.66 22.92 7.57
C ALA A 166 14.06 23.53 7.40
N GLU A 167 14.61 23.50 6.18
CA GLU A 167 15.91 24.09 5.86
C GLU A 167 15.90 25.60 6.08
N ALA A 168 14.91 26.29 5.53
CA ALA A 168 14.81 27.76 5.65
C ALA A 168 14.65 28.25 7.09
N THR A 169 14.11 27.42 7.99
CA THR A 169 13.80 27.84 9.37
C THR A 169 14.71 27.21 10.43
N GLY A 170 15.50 26.19 10.07
CA GLY A 170 16.31 25.42 11.01
C GLY A 170 15.48 24.62 12.03
N ALA A 171 14.18 24.42 11.80
CA ALA A 171 13.25 23.76 12.71
C ALA A 171 12.45 22.67 11.98
N PRO A 172 12.04 21.60 12.68
CA PRO A 172 11.16 20.59 12.10
C PRO A 172 9.92 21.23 11.49
N ALA A 173 9.59 20.84 10.25
CA ALA A 173 8.44 21.36 9.53
C ALA A 173 7.63 20.25 8.90
N GLY A 174 6.39 20.54 8.56
CA GLY A 174 5.49 19.67 7.80
C GLY A 174 4.78 20.46 6.71
N ALA A 175 4.23 19.74 5.74
CA ALA A 175 3.41 20.31 4.69
C ALA A 175 2.24 19.40 4.34
N MET A 176 1.18 19.96 3.77
CA MET A 176 0.07 19.24 3.18
C MET A 176 -0.41 19.93 1.92
N VAL A 177 -0.99 19.14 1.02
CA VAL A 177 -1.67 19.65 -0.17
C VAL A 177 -3.16 19.65 0.11
N LEU A 178 -3.81 20.81 -0.05
CA LEU A 178 -5.26 20.92 0.05
C LEU A 178 -5.95 20.40 -1.22
N LEU A 179 -7.26 20.17 -1.15
CA LEU A 179 -8.04 19.69 -2.29
C LEU A 179 -8.03 20.64 -3.51
N ASP A 180 -7.80 21.92 -3.28
CA ASP A 180 -7.67 22.95 -4.31
C ASP A 180 -6.24 23.08 -4.88
N GLY A 181 -5.31 22.22 -4.44
CA GLY A 181 -3.92 22.19 -4.87
C GLY A 181 -3.00 23.14 -4.11
N ARG A 182 -3.48 23.99 -3.19
CA ARG A 182 -2.61 24.82 -2.36
C ARG A 182 -1.76 23.99 -1.44
N ILE A 183 -0.48 24.34 -1.31
CA ILE A 183 0.44 23.70 -0.39
C ILE A 183 0.55 24.56 0.87
N ILE A 184 0.18 23.98 2.00
CA ILE A 184 0.27 24.62 3.31
C ILE A 184 1.44 24.03 4.07
N THR A 185 2.22 24.88 4.74
CA THR A 185 3.34 24.44 5.58
C THR A 185 3.15 24.88 7.03
N GLY A 186 3.75 24.14 7.94
CA GLY A 186 3.85 24.49 9.36
C GLY A 186 5.21 24.10 9.90
N LYS A 187 5.75 24.87 10.85
CA LYS A 187 7.04 24.59 11.50
C LYS A 187 6.89 24.50 13.01
N THR A 188 7.81 23.82 13.66
CA THR A 188 7.92 23.84 15.12
C THR A 188 8.30 25.25 15.59
N SER A 189 7.63 25.72 16.63
CA SER A 189 7.87 26.98 17.34
C SER A 189 8.01 26.72 18.85
N GLY A 190 8.22 27.77 19.63
CA GLY A 190 8.27 27.66 21.09
C GLY A 190 6.95 27.16 21.73
N THR A 191 5.83 27.29 21.03
CA THR A 191 4.49 26.96 21.55
C THR A 191 3.80 25.79 20.84
N LEU A 192 4.17 25.50 19.58
CA LEU A 192 3.51 24.49 18.75
C LEU A 192 4.53 23.59 18.04
N GLY A 193 4.26 22.29 18.02
CA GLY A 193 4.93 21.37 17.12
C GLY A 193 4.50 21.58 15.65
N ALA A 194 5.32 21.12 14.71
CA ALA A 194 5.10 21.29 13.27
C ALA A 194 3.72 20.82 12.80
N ALA A 195 3.24 19.69 13.29
CA ALA A 195 1.94 19.13 12.90
C ALA A 195 0.76 20.04 13.37
N ALA A 196 0.80 20.55 14.60
CA ALA A 196 -0.22 21.45 15.11
C ALA A 196 -0.20 22.80 14.37
N ALA A 197 0.98 23.35 14.12
CA ALA A 197 1.14 24.56 13.33
C ALA A 197 0.62 24.38 11.89
N LEU A 198 0.92 23.24 11.26
CA LEU A 198 0.42 22.91 9.94
C LEU A 198 -1.10 22.84 9.89
N LEU A 199 -1.72 22.14 10.86
CA LEU A 199 -3.18 22.04 10.94
C LEU A 199 -3.84 23.40 11.09
N LEU A 200 -3.33 24.26 11.98
CA LEU A 200 -3.86 25.60 12.18
C LEU A 200 -3.73 26.48 10.92
N ASN A 201 -2.58 26.42 10.25
CA ASN A 201 -2.36 27.12 9.00
C ASN A 201 -3.32 26.64 7.89
N ALA A 202 -3.58 25.33 7.83
CA ALA A 202 -4.55 24.77 6.87
C ALA A 202 -5.98 25.24 7.19
N LEU A 203 -6.40 25.27 8.46
CA LEU A 203 -7.70 25.77 8.87
C LEU A 203 -7.84 27.28 8.57
N LYS A 204 -6.80 28.08 8.80
CA LYS A 204 -6.79 29.50 8.42
C LYS A 204 -6.97 29.65 6.90
N ALA A 205 -6.22 28.89 6.11
CA ALA A 205 -6.28 28.94 4.66
C ALA A 205 -7.67 28.54 4.11
N LEU A 206 -8.31 27.53 4.70
CA LEU A 206 -9.64 27.07 4.33
C LEU A 206 -10.74 28.04 4.77
N GLY A 207 -10.57 28.67 5.94
CA GLY A 207 -11.51 29.64 6.49
C GLY A 207 -11.30 31.07 5.99
N ASN A 208 -10.31 31.31 5.11
CA ASN A 208 -9.90 32.65 4.68
C ASN A 208 -9.63 33.58 5.90
N ILE A 209 -9.01 33.04 6.94
CA ILE A 209 -8.64 33.77 8.15
C ILE A 209 -7.27 34.41 7.95
N ASP A 210 -7.14 35.69 8.31
CA ASP A 210 -5.87 36.41 8.21
C ASP A 210 -4.74 35.73 9.01
N ASP A 211 -3.54 35.66 8.46
CA ASP A 211 -2.37 35.07 9.11
C ASP A 211 -1.97 35.81 10.38
N GLN A 212 -2.36 37.08 10.51
CA GLN A 212 -2.14 37.85 11.74
C GLN A 212 -3.07 37.45 12.90
N PHE A 213 -4.11 36.63 12.61
CA PHE A 213 -4.98 36.11 13.65
C PHE A 213 -4.27 35.03 14.47
N ASP A 214 -3.87 35.38 15.67
CA ASP A 214 -3.16 34.51 16.60
C ASP A 214 -4.20 33.76 17.45
N GLY A 215 -4.68 32.62 16.98
CA GLY A 215 -5.73 31.80 17.58
C GLY A 215 -5.45 31.39 19.04
N TYR A 216 -4.19 31.41 19.46
CA TYR A 216 -3.82 31.11 20.86
C TYR A 216 -4.03 32.31 21.81
N THR A 217 -4.04 33.52 21.31
CA THR A 217 -4.26 34.72 22.15
C THR A 217 -5.67 34.75 22.67
N VAL A 218 -6.63 34.15 21.97
CA VAL A 218 -8.05 34.10 22.37
C VAL A 218 -8.30 33.02 23.42
N CYS A 219 -7.56 31.89 23.40
CA CYS A 219 -7.75 30.82 24.39
C CYS A 219 -7.16 31.10 25.76
N PHE A 220 -6.21 32.05 25.88
CA PHE A 220 -5.56 32.37 27.15
C PHE A 220 -6.05 33.69 27.81
N ARG A 221 -6.99 34.41 27.19
CA ARG A 221 -7.59 35.63 27.79
C ARG A 221 -8.90 35.39 28.52
N GLY A 222 -9.30 34.15 28.72
CA GLY A 222 -10.53 33.76 29.42
C GLY A 222 -10.25 33.01 30.71
N GLY A 223 -9.31 33.45 31.52
CA GLY A 223 -9.02 32.92 32.85
C GLY A 223 -8.94 34.07 33.87
#